data_423ec94bdebb6282c09b86ed97f7fecd
#
_entry.id   423ec94bdebb6282c09b86ed97f7fecd
#
_cell.length_a   1.000
_cell.length_b   1.000
_cell.length_c   1.000
_cell.angle_alpha   90.00
_cell.angle_beta   90.00
_cell.angle_gamma   90.00
#
_symmetry.space_group_name_H-M   'P 1'
#
loop_
_entity.id
_entity.type
_entity.pdbx_description
1 polymer ?
#
loop_
_entity_poly.entity_id
_entity_poly.type
_entity_poly.pdbx_seq_one_letter_code
_entity_poly.pdbx_strand_id
1 'polypeptide(L)'
;MLFISPPFGNYVNLPNTIPITGSFTLQPRNGLFMQIIKTLRYSFEHGGWVNKIGLRNKGLDYAIRNYNGEIVRIAILQKDDIPKIVEKIPSNMNIEINVSCPNAEKKMIQSGIGEFLNPKRRWCIIKISPNTTNEEIDNYYSMGFRQFHCCNTIPIQQGGLSGRKLIPYNEKKIGYLKEKYPNCEIIAG
;
A
#
# COMPACT_ATOMS: atom_id res chain seq x y z
N MET A 1 0.99 18.09 4.71
CA MET A 1 0.78 16.94 5.63
C MET A 1 1.83 15.91 5.33
N LEU A 2 2.49 15.34 6.35
CA LEU A 2 3.56 14.35 6.20
C LEU A 2 3.05 12.97 6.61
N PHE A 3 3.34 11.95 5.79
CA PHE A 3 3.01 10.55 6.08
C PHE A 3 4.29 9.76 6.35
N ILE A 4 4.23 8.84 7.31
CA ILE A 4 5.35 7.94 7.62
C ILE A 4 4.95 6.53 7.20
N SER A 5 5.47 6.08 6.06
CA SER A 5 5.16 4.75 5.50
C SER A 5 5.94 3.62 6.19
N PRO A 6 5.46 2.37 6.12
CA PRO A 6 6.19 1.20 6.56
C PRO A 6 7.58 1.09 5.87
N PRO A 7 8.60 0.59 6.58
CA PRO A 7 8.50 -0.01 7.93
C PRO A 7 8.43 1.00 9.07
N PHE A 8 8.83 2.26 8.84
CA PHE A 8 8.97 3.26 9.90
C PHE A 8 7.64 3.60 10.57
N GLY A 9 6.54 3.72 9.82
CA GLY A 9 5.20 3.98 10.36
C GLY A 9 4.70 2.94 11.38
N ASN A 10 5.32 1.75 11.43
CA ASN A 10 5.01 0.76 12.46
C ASN A 10 5.61 1.09 13.84
N TYR A 11 6.58 1.99 13.91
CA TYR A 11 7.41 2.20 15.11
C TYR A 11 7.61 3.67 15.47
N VAL A 12 7.40 4.57 14.51
CA VAL A 12 7.68 6.00 14.65
C VAL A 12 6.38 6.77 14.58
N ASN A 13 6.09 7.55 15.63
CA ASN A 13 5.00 8.51 15.66
C ASN A 13 5.59 9.88 15.98
N LEU A 14 5.60 10.78 15.02
CA LEU A 14 6.11 12.14 15.17
C LEU A 14 4.96 13.14 15.20
N PRO A 15 5.10 14.27 15.91
CA PRO A 15 4.11 15.34 15.90
C PRO A 15 3.79 15.78 14.47
N ASN A 16 2.51 16.04 14.18
CA ASN A 16 2.01 16.51 12.87
C ASN A 16 2.26 15.53 11.70
N THR A 17 2.43 14.24 11.98
CA THR A 17 2.53 13.20 10.96
C THR A 17 1.43 12.18 11.08
N ILE A 18 1.13 11.49 9.98
CA ILE A 18 0.19 10.36 9.94
C ILE A 18 0.98 9.08 9.67
N PRO A 19 1.06 8.15 10.63
CA PRO A 19 1.69 6.87 10.40
C PRO A 19 0.82 5.98 9.51
N ILE A 20 1.47 5.27 8.59
CA ILE A 20 0.89 4.17 7.82
C ILE A 20 1.53 2.88 8.34
N THR A 21 0.73 1.97 8.86
CA THR A 21 1.21 0.70 9.44
C THR A 21 0.97 -0.49 8.48
N GLY A 22 1.68 -1.57 8.64
CA GLY A 22 1.51 -2.82 7.88
C GLY A 22 2.59 -3.01 6.80
N SER A 23 2.39 -3.78 5.75
CA SER A 23 1.10 -4.29 5.23
C SER A 23 0.60 -5.50 6.01
N PHE A 24 -0.68 -5.54 6.32
CA PHE A 24 -1.33 -6.67 6.97
C PHE A 24 -2.12 -7.49 5.94
N THR A 25 -2.06 -8.82 6.08
CA THR A 25 -2.88 -9.77 5.32
C THR A 25 -4.01 -10.29 6.21
N LEU A 26 -5.06 -10.88 5.63
CA LEU A 26 -6.16 -11.47 6.41
C LEU A 26 -5.64 -12.39 7.50
N GLN A 27 -4.78 -13.32 7.15
CA GLN A 27 -4.12 -14.25 8.07
C GLN A 27 -2.68 -13.78 8.38
N PRO A 28 -2.14 -14.07 9.58
CA PRO A 28 -0.77 -13.76 9.93
C PRO A 28 0.23 -14.52 9.06
N ARG A 29 1.36 -13.89 8.76
CA ARG A 29 2.48 -14.45 7.99
C ARG A 29 3.77 -14.25 8.78
N ASN A 30 4.12 -15.24 9.59
CA ASN A 30 5.22 -15.19 10.54
C ASN A 30 6.60 -15.11 9.86
N GLY A 31 7.65 -14.79 10.64
CA GLY A 31 9.03 -14.80 10.21
C GLY A 31 9.54 -13.47 9.65
N LEU A 32 8.92 -12.33 10.03
CA LEU A 32 9.33 -10.99 9.59
C LEU A 32 10.80 -10.69 9.88
N PHE A 33 11.25 -10.88 11.11
CA PHE A 33 12.62 -10.58 11.53
C PHE A 33 13.67 -11.35 10.72
N MET A 34 13.47 -12.67 10.59
CA MET A 34 14.38 -13.51 9.80
C MET A 34 14.39 -13.13 8.34
N GLN A 35 13.24 -12.72 7.79
CA GLN A 35 13.16 -12.33 6.39
C GLN A 35 13.82 -10.96 6.13
N ILE A 36 13.74 -10.03 7.09
CA ILE A 36 14.47 -8.75 7.02
C ILE A 36 15.98 -9.04 6.97
N ILE A 37 16.51 -9.82 7.91
CA ILE A 37 17.93 -10.16 7.96
C ILE A 37 18.40 -10.82 6.65
N LYS A 38 17.60 -11.73 6.10
CA LYS A 38 17.94 -12.47 4.90
C LYS A 38 17.89 -11.65 3.61
N THR A 39 16.99 -10.65 3.52
CA THR A 39 16.66 -10.05 2.23
C THR A 39 16.83 -8.54 2.15
N LEU A 40 16.86 -7.81 3.27
CA LEU A 40 17.05 -6.36 3.24
C LEU A 40 18.54 -6.04 3.06
N ARG A 41 18.87 -5.39 1.93
CA ARG A 41 20.25 -5.01 1.62
C ARG A 41 20.28 -3.76 0.77
N TYR A 42 21.34 -2.98 0.88
CA TYR A 42 21.61 -1.89 -0.05
C TYR A 42 22.26 -2.45 -1.33
N SER A 43 21.74 -2.03 -2.47
CA SER A 43 22.31 -2.36 -3.78
C SER A 43 23.05 -1.15 -4.33
N PHE A 44 24.36 -1.24 -4.39
CA PHE A 44 25.21 -0.20 -5.00
C PHE A 44 24.93 -0.05 -6.50
N GLU A 45 24.70 -1.16 -7.19
CA GLU A 45 24.35 -1.20 -8.62
C GLU A 45 23.06 -0.39 -8.90
N HIS A 46 22.07 -0.50 -8.03
CA HIS A 46 20.78 0.16 -8.22
C HIS A 46 20.66 1.47 -7.43
N GLY A 47 21.61 1.81 -6.57
CA GLY A 47 21.60 3.01 -5.75
C GLY A 47 20.40 3.08 -4.80
N GLY A 48 20.01 1.94 -4.20
CA GLY A 48 18.82 1.87 -3.35
C GLY A 48 18.73 0.62 -2.51
N TRP A 49 17.71 0.57 -1.64
CA TRP A 49 17.45 -0.58 -0.80
C TRP A 49 16.59 -1.62 -1.51
N VAL A 50 17.00 -2.87 -1.43
CA VAL A 50 16.29 -4.02 -1.97
C VAL A 50 15.79 -4.89 -0.83
N ASN A 51 14.55 -5.35 -0.91
CA ASN A 51 13.97 -6.28 0.04
C ASN A 51 13.06 -7.31 -0.64
N LYS A 52 12.98 -8.51 -0.06
CA LYS A 52 12.06 -9.59 -0.44
C LYS A 52 11.34 -10.10 0.80
N ILE A 53 10.76 -9.18 1.58
CA ILE A 53 10.11 -9.49 2.87
C ILE A 53 8.88 -10.39 2.69
N GLY A 54 8.18 -10.29 1.55
CA GLY A 54 7.09 -11.21 1.20
C GLY A 54 5.86 -11.07 2.08
N LEU A 55 5.50 -9.83 2.47
CA LEU A 55 4.30 -9.53 3.26
C LEU A 55 4.25 -10.29 4.59
N ARG A 56 5.40 -10.44 5.28
CA ARG A 56 5.45 -11.03 6.63
C ARG A 56 4.87 -10.04 7.65
N ASN A 57 3.83 -10.47 8.39
CA ASN A 57 3.09 -9.59 9.29
C ASN A 57 2.28 -10.38 10.33
N LYS A 58 1.73 -9.67 11.32
CA LYS A 58 0.96 -10.26 12.43
C LYS A 58 -0.54 -10.51 12.11
N GLY A 59 -0.97 -10.26 10.88
CA GLY A 59 -2.37 -10.44 10.45
C GLY A 59 -3.28 -9.26 10.77
N LEU A 60 -4.44 -9.26 10.10
CA LEU A 60 -5.43 -8.17 10.20
C LEU A 60 -6.01 -8.02 11.59
N ASP A 61 -6.29 -9.12 12.29
CA ASP A 61 -6.84 -9.08 13.64
C ASP A 61 -5.93 -8.38 14.65
N TYR A 62 -4.61 -8.49 14.46
CA TYR A 62 -3.64 -7.71 15.24
C TYR A 62 -3.76 -6.22 14.92
N ALA A 63 -3.85 -5.84 13.65
CA ALA A 63 -4.00 -4.45 13.26
C ALA A 63 -5.27 -3.82 13.82
N ILE A 64 -6.40 -4.52 13.76
CA ILE A 64 -7.68 -4.04 14.30
C ILE A 64 -7.61 -3.83 15.82
N ARG A 65 -7.07 -4.81 16.56
CA ARG A 65 -6.96 -4.69 18.04
C ARG A 65 -6.06 -3.56 18.51
N ASN A 66 -5.07 -3.18 17.71
CA ASN A 66 -4.10 -2.14 18.06
C ASN A 66 -4.35 -0.82 17.32
N TYR A 67 -5.48 -0.70 16.60
CA TYR A 67 -5.81 0.51 15.84
C TYR A 67 -5.99 1.73 16.76
N ASN A 68 -5.28 2.80 16.47
CA ASN A 68 -5.32 4.06 17.22
C ASN A 68 -5.36 5.28 16.28
N GLY A 69 -6.11 5.18 15.17
CA GLY A 69 -6.33 6.30 14.25
C GLY A 69 -5.32 6.42 13.09
N GLU A 70 -4.25 5.62 13.06
CA GLU A 70 -3.31 5.52 11.95
C GLU A 70 -3.97 5.02 10.65
N ILE A 71 -3.24 5.04 9.54
CA ILE A 71 -3.67 4.38 8.31
C ILE A 71 -3.13 2.95 8.30
N VAL A 72 -4.02 1.97 8.21
CA VAL A 72 -3.65 0.55 8.16
C VAL A 72 -3.54 0.08 6.72
N ARG A 73 -2.32 -0.28 6.31
CA ARG A 73 -2.09 -0.85 4.97
C ARG A 73 -2.50 -2.31 4.94
N ILE A 74 -3.37 -2.65 4.00
CA ILE A 74 -3.91 -3.99 3.77
C ILE A 74 -3.36 -4.53 2.46
N ALA A 75 -2.86 -5.77 2.49
CA ALA A 75 -2.47 -6.51 1.31
C ALA A 75 -3.42 -7.69 1.09
N ILE A 76 -4.08 -7.70 -0.04
CA ILE A 76 -5.03 -8.73 -0.45
C ILE A 76 -4.26 -9.78 -1.24
N LEU A 77 -4.34 -11.04 -0.82
CA LEU A 77 -3.64 -12.15 -1.48
C LEU A 77 -4.54 -12.88 -2.47
N GLN A 78 -5.82 -13.01 -2.15
CA GLN A 78 -6.82 -13.73 -2.95
C GLN A 78 -8.10 -12.90 -3.01
N LYS A 79 -8.88 -13.06 -4.07
CA LYS A 79 -10.17 -12.35 -4.22
C LYS A 79 -11.13 -12.66 -3.06
N ASP A 80 -11.16 -13.91 -2.63
CA ASP A 80 -12.03 -14.38 -1.55
C ASP A 80 -11.68 -13.84 -0.17
N ASP A 81 -10.54 -13.15 -0.03
CA ASP A 81 -10.17 -12.43 1.19
C ASP A 81 -10.94 -11.10 1.31
N ILE A 82 -11.41 -10.50 0.20
CA ILE A 82 -12.04 -9.18 0.19
C ILE A 82 -13.26 -9.13 1.12
N PRO A 83 -14.31 -9.94 0.93
CA PRO A 83 -15.49 -9.88 1.77
C PRO A 83 -15.17 -10.15 3.26
N LYS A 84 -14.26 -11.08 3.53
CA LYS A 84 -13.82 -11.40 4.89
C LYS A 84 -13.09 -10.23 5.58
N ILE A 85 -12.29 -9.49 4.81
CA ILE A 85 -11.57 -8.31 5.31
C ILE A 85 -12.57 -7.18 5.53
N VAL A 86 -13.47 -6.92 4.57
CA VAL A 86 -14.49 -5.85 4.66
C VAL A 86 -15.40 -6.05 5.86
N GLU A 87 -15.84 -7.28 6.12
CA GLU A 87 -16.66 -7.62 7.29
C GLU A 87 -15.95 -7.36 8.63
N LYS A 88 -14.63 -7.65 8.69
CA LYS A 88 -13.84 -7.51 9.91
C LYS A 88 -13.46 -6.07 10.25
N ILE A 89 -13.16 -5.24 9.25
CA ILE A 89 -12.62 -3.90 9.51
C ILE A 89 -13.71 -2.91 9.96
N PRO A 90 -13.48 -2.12 11.02
CA PRO A 90 -14.40 -1.07 11.42
C PRO A 90 -14.70 -0.09 10.27
N SER A 91 -15.95 0.34 10.15
CA SER A 91 -16.39 1.21 9.07
C SER A 91 -15.67 2.55 9.01
N ASN A 92 -15.13 3.04 10.12
CA ASN A 92 -14.37 4.30 10.26
C ASN A 92 -12.84 4.10 10.27
N MET A 93 -12.35 2.86 10.16
CA MET A 93 -10.92 2.58 10.16
C MET A 93 -10.26 3.11 8.89
N ASN A 94 -9.24 3.94 9.03
CA ASN A 94 -8.44 4.45 7.91
C ASN A 94 -7.62 3.33 7.28
N ILE A 95 -7.65 3.21 5.96
CA ILE A 95 -6.98 2.12 5.27
C ILE A 95 -6.20 2.59 4.04
N GLU A 96 -5.14 1.85 3.73
CA GLU A 96 -4.43 1.90 2.46
C GLU A 96 -4.43 0.51 1.83
N ILE A 97 -5.00 0.37 0.64
CA ILE A 97 -5.06 -0.91 -0.08
C ILE A 97 -3.82 -1.03 -0.98
N ASN A 98 -3.01 -2.05 -0.72
CA ASN A 98 -1.83 -2.34 -1.51
C ASN A 98 -2.17 -3.24 -2.71
N VAL A 99 -2.47 -2.63 -3.85
CA VAL A 99 -2.79 -3.33 -5.12
C VAL A 99 -1.55 -3.68 -5.95
N SER A 100 -0.37 -3.40 -5.44
CA SER A 100 0.90 -3.61 -6.15
C SER A 100 1.47 -5.02 -6.02
N CYS A 101 0.74 -5.94 -5.38
CA CYS A 101 1.19 -7.32 -5.23
C CYS A 101 1.23 -8.02 -6.60
N PRO A 102 2.36 -8.65 -7.01
CA PRO A 102 2.51 -9.23 -8.35
C PRO A 102 1.80 -10.59 -8.52
N ASN A 103 0.76 -10.86 -7.75
CA ASN A 103 0.05 -12.13 -7.81
C ASN A 103 -0.81 -12.27 -9.08
N ALA A 104 -0.97 -13.49 -9.56
CA ALA A 104 -1.70 -13.84 -10.78
C ALA A 104 -3.18 -13.40 -10.80
N GLU A 105 -3.76 -13.18 -9.63
CA GLU A 105 -5.17 -12.78 -9.47
C GLU A 105 -5.38 -11.25 -9.45
N LYS A 106 -4.38 -10.46 -9.82
CA LYS A 106 -4.44 -8.99 -9.74
C LYS A 106 -5.72 -8.39 -10.34
N LYS A 107 -6.11 -8.81 -11.55
CA LYS A 107 -7.34 -8.31 -12.20
C LYS A 107 -8.63 -8.68 -11.45
N MET A 108 -8.67 -9.87 -10.86
CA MET A 108 -9.83 -10.34 -10.09
C MET A 108 -9.95 -9.62 -8.75
N ILE A 109 -8.80 -9.35 -8.10
CA ILE A 109 -8.75 -8.54 -6.87
C ILE A 109 -9.22 -7.13 -7.16
N GLN A 110 -8.74 -6.52 -8.24
CA GLN A 110 -9.11 -5.16 -8.64
C GLN A 110 -10.63 -4.97 -8.78
N SER A 111 -11.36 -5.97 -9.27
CA SER A 111 -12.83 -5.86 -9.45
C SER A 111 -13.61 -5.76 -8.13
N GLY A 112 -13.07 -6.25 -7.01
CA GLY A 112 -13.77 -6.28 -5.70
C GLY A 112 -13.36 -5.19 -4.72
N ILE A 113 -12.27 -4.45 -4.97
CA ILE A 113 -11.74 -3.50 -3.97
C ILE A 113 -12.65 -2.29 -3.71
N GLY A 114 -13.63 -2.02 -4.58
CA GLY A 114 -14.65 -1.00 -4.33
C GLY A 114 -15.46 -1.21 -3.05
N GLU A 115 -15.56 -2.47 -2.56
CA GLU A 115 -16.23 -2.81 -1.30
C GLU A 115 -15.58 -2.17 -0.06
N PHE A 116 -14.32 -1.74 -0.17
CA PHE A 116 -13.63 -1.04 0.90
C PHE A 116 -14.04 0.44 1.06
N LEU A 117 -14.69 1.02 0.07
CA LEU A 117 -15.14 2.41 0.13
C LEU A 117 -16.23 2.58 1.19
N ASN A 118 -16.00 3.52 2.11
CA ASN A 118 -16.96 3.86 3.15
C ASN A 118 -16.85 5.34 3.48
N PRO A 119 -17.95 6.10 3.46
CA PRO A 119 -17.94 7.54 3.73
C PRO A 119 -17.50 7.91 5.15
N LYS A 120 -17.54 6.98 6.09
CA LYS A 120 -17.04 7.17 7.46
C LYS A 120 -15.52 7.14 7.57
N ARG A 121 -14.80 6.68 6.52
CA ARG A 121 -13.33 6.67 6.51
C ARG A 121 -12.82 8.02 6.04
N ARG A 122 -11.93 8.64 6.81
CA ARG A 122 -11.17 9.81 6.31
C ARG A 122 -10.19 9.42 5.22
N TRP A 123 -9.57 8.24 5.35
CA TRP A 123 -8.57 7.72 4.42
C TRP A 123 -8.97 6.34 3.88
N CYS A 124 -9.16 6.27 2.57
CA CYS A 124 -9.31 5.02 1.81
C CYS A 124 -8.41 5.12 0.57
N ILE A 125 -7.14 4.78 0.74
CA ILE A 125 -6.06 5.08 -0.20
C ILE A 125 -5.78 3.85 -1.07
N ILE A 126 -5.57 4.05 -2.37
CA ILE A 126 -4.98 3.05 -3.26
C ILE A 126 -3.48 3.30 -3.36
N LYS A 127 -2.66 2.32 -2.93
CA LYS A 127 -1.23 2.33 -3.18
C LYS A 127 -0.92 1.64 -4.49
N ILE A 128 -0.52 2.43 -5.49
CA ILE A 128 -0.18 1.95 -6.82
C ILE A 128 1.30 1.56 -6.93
N SER A 129 1.62 0.75 -7.94
CA SER A 129 2.99 0.38 -8.28
C SER A 129 3.55 1.26 -9.40
N PRO A 130 4.88 1.31 -9.59
CA PRO A 130 5.49 1.92 -10.77
C PRO A 130 4.92 1.41 -12.10
N ASN A 131 4.52 0.13 -12.12
CA ASN A 131 4.01 -0.55 -13.32
C ASN A 131 2.48 -0.45 -13.47
N THR A 132 1.77 0.22 -12.56
CA THR A 132 0.33 0.44 -12.70
C THR A 132 0.07 1.29 -13.94
N THR A 133 -0.81 0.82 -14.83
CA THR A 133 -1.16 1.55 -16.07
C THR A 133 -2.09 2.72 -15.78
N ASN A 134 -2.20 3.65 -16.74
CA ASN A 134 -3.17 4.74 -16.63
C ASN A 134 -4.62 4.22 -16.63
N GLU A 135 -4.90 3.17 -17.42
CA GLU A 135 -6.21 2.50 -17.45
C GLU A 135 -6.57 1.89 -16.08
N GLU A 136 -5.59 1.29 -15.38
CA GLU A 136 -5.82 0.79 -14.02
C GLU A 136 -6.13 1.93 -13.04
N ILE A 137 -5.47 3.08 -13.16
CA ILE A 137 -5.75 4.27 -12.36
C ILE A 137 -7.16 4.78 -12.64
N ASP A 138 -7.54 4.87 -13.93
CA ASP A 138 -8.88 5.28 -14.36
C ASP A 138 -9.96 4.36 -13.79
N ASN A 139 -9.69 3.07 -13.77
CA ASN A 139 -10.57 2.08 -13.21
C ASN A 139 -10.76 2.25 -11.69
N TYR A 140 -9.68 2.52 -10.94
CA TYR A 140 -9.80 2.84 -9.50
C TYR A 140 -10.60 4.12 -9.27
N TYR A 141 -10.36 5.15 -10.08
CA TYR A 141 -11.12 6.39 -9.98
C TYR A 141 -12.60 6.19 -10.29
N SER A 142 -12.95 5.41 -11.32
CA SER A 142 -14.33 5.08 -11.68
C SER A 142 -15.08 4.29 -10.61
N MET A 143 -14.36 3.47 -9.83
CA MET A 143 -14.91 2.78 -8.65
C MET A 143 -15.23 3.72 -7.48
N GLY A 144 -14.72 4.96 -7.49
CA GLY A 144 -14.96 5.94 -6.44
C GLY A 144 -13.73 6.30 -5.59
N PHE A 145 -12.57 5.70 -5.83
CA PHE A 145 -11.35 6.09 -5.10
C PHE A 145 -10.91 7.51 -5.50
N ARG A 146 -10.49 8.28 -4.51
CA ARG A 146 -10.05 9.68 -4.66
C ARG A 146 -8.69 9.96 -4.02
N GLN A 147 -8.08 8.95 -3.40
CA GLN A 147 -6.83 9.06 -2.66
C GLN A 147 -5.83 8.02 -3.19
N PHE A 148 -4.67 8.49 -3.68
CA PHE A 148 -3.65 7.65 -4.31
C PHE A 148 -2.29 7.85 -3.66
N HIS A 149 -1.58 6.76 -3.43
CA HIS A 149 -0.19 6.76 -2.95
C HIS A 149 0.74 6.29 -4.08
N CYS A 150 1.55 7.17 -4.59
CA CYS A 150 2.52 6.96 -5.67
C CYS A 150 3.95 6.95 -5.11
N CYS A 151 4.73 5.90 -5.23
CA CYS A 151 4.45 4.55 -5.69
C CYS A 151 4.99 3.54 -4.69
N ASN A 152 4.71 2.25 -4.90
CA ASN A 152 5.40 1.18 -4.21
C ASN A 152 6.79 0.95 -4.84
N THR A 153 7.57 -0.02 -4.33
CA THR A 153 8.90 -0.40 -4.82
C THR A 153 8.89 -0.84 -6.29
N ILE A 154 10.00 -0.62 -6.99
CA ILE A 154 10.21 -1.17 -8.34
C ILE A 154 10.50 -2.66 -8.20
N PRO A 155 9.74 -3.54 -8.88
CA PRO A 155 10.06 -4.96 -8.89
C PRO A 155 11.32 -5.23 -9.71
N ILE A 156 12.29 -5.88 -9.09
CA ILE A 156 13.51 -6.39 -9.72
C ILE A 156 13.69 -7.87 -9.37
N GLN A 157 14.60 -8.57 -10.03
CA GLN A 157 14.83 -10.00 -9.79
C GLN A 157 15.14 -10.31 -8.31
N GLN A 158 15.87 -9.42 -7.63
CA GLN A 158 16.27 -9.57 -6.23
C GLN A 158 15.17 -9.17 -5.22
N GLY A 159 14.05 -8.61 -5.64
CA GLY A 159 12.96 -8.17 -4.77
C GLY A 159 12.38 -6.80 -5.15
N GLY A 160 11.89 -6.04 -4.19
CA GLY A 160 11.42 -4.67 -4.37
C GLY A 160 12.53 -3.67 -4.12
N LEU A 161 12.84 -2.84 -5.10
CA LEU A 161 13.82 -1.74 -5.01
C LEU A 161 13.14 -0.45 -4.57
N SER A 162 13.67 0.20 -3.55
CA SER A 162 13.30 1.54 -3.10
C SER A 162 14.49 2.50 -3.16
N GLY A 163 14.22 3.80 -3.32
CA GLY A 163 15.25 4.83 -3.43
C GLY A 163 15.04 5.76 -4.63
N ARG A 164 16.07 6.52 -4.98
CA ARG A 164 15.99 7.61 -5.99
C ARG A 164 15.46 7.16 -7.37
N LYS A 165 15.65 5.91 -7.74
CA LYS A 165 15.12 5.37 -9.01
C LYS A 165 13.58 5.37 -9.10
N LEU A 166 12.88 5.50 -7.95
CA LEU A 166 11.42 5.66 -7.95
C LEU A 166 10.94 7.05 -8.39
N ILE A 167 11.76 8.08 -8.27
CA ILE A 167 11.37 9.48 -8.53
C ILE A 167 10.69 9.64 -9.90
N PRO A 168 11.27 9.19 -11.03
CA PRO A 168 10.63 9.38 -12.34
C PRO A 168 9.26 8.69 -12.47
N TYR A 169 9.10 7.54 -11.80
CA TYR A 169 7.82 6.83 -11.79
C TYR A 169 6.77 7.59 -10.97
N ASN A 170 7.17 8.15 -9.83
CA ASN A 170 6.30 8.96 -9.00
C ASN A 170 5.84 10.22 -9.76
N GLU A 171 6.77 10.95 -10.35
CA GLU A 171 6.50 12.16 -11.13
C GLU A 171 5.51 11.88 -12.26
N LYS A 172 5.73 10.80 -13.03
CA LYS A 172 4.84 10.39 -14.13
C LYS A 172 3.42 10.10 -13.63
N LYS A 173 3.28 9.35 -12.51
CA LYS A 173 1.96 9.00 -11.97
C LYS A 173 1.25 10.19 -11.33
N ILE A 174 1.99 11.02 -10.60
CA ILE A 174 1.47 12.25 -10.00
C ILE A 174 1.03 13.23 -11.09
N GLY A 175 1.84 13.40 -12.15
CA GLY A 175 1.50 14.24 -13.31
C GLY A 175 0.17 13.81 -13.94
N TYR A 176 0.04 12.52 -14.27
CA TYR A 176 -1.19 11.97 -14.83
C TYR A 176 -2.42 12.18 -13.95
N LEU A 177 -2.28 11.91 -12.63
CA LEU A 177 -3.36 12.08 -11.67
C LEU A 177 -3.78 13.56 -11.52
N LYS A 178 -2.83 14.48 -11.46
CA LYS A 178 -3.11 15.92 -11.36
C LYS A 178 -3.78 16.48 -12.60
N GLU A 179 -3.34 16.05 -13.76
CA GLU A 179 -3.90 16.51 -15.05
C GLU A 179 -5.33 16.01 -15.23
N LYS A 180 -5.54 14.70 -15.06
CA LYS A 180 -6.84 14.07 -15.37
C LYS A 180 -7.84 14.14 -14.23
N TYR A 181 -7.37 14.13 -12.99
CA TYR A 181 -8.19 14.03 -11.77
C TYR A 181 -7.75 15.07 -10.72
N PRO A 182 -7.92 16.37 -10.98
CA PRO A 182 -7.40 17.46 -10.12
C PRO A 182 -7.94 17.42 -8.68
N ASN A 183 -9.08 16.78 -8.45
CA ASN A 183 -9.70 16.65 -7.13
C ASN A 183 -9.19 15.44 -6.31
N CYS A 184 -8.20 14.69 -6.81
CA CYS A 184 -7.61 13.60 -6.05
C CYS A 184 -6.59 14.10 -5.02
N GLU A 185 -6.61 13.49 -3.85
CA GLU A 185 -5.54 13.61 -2.86
C GLU A 185 -4.39 12.65 -3.24
N ILE A 186 -3.16 13.16 -3.38
CA ILE A 186 -2.01 12.37 -3.83
C ILE A 186 -0.94 12.39 -2.75
N ILE A 187 -0.52 11.20 -2.33
CA ILE A 187 0.62 10.98 -1.45
C ILE A 187 1.81 10.61 -2.35
N ALA A 188 2.88 11.43 -2.31
CA ALA A 188 4.15 11.11 -2.95
C ALA A 188 5.00 10.24 -2.02
N GLY A 189 5.48 9.09 -2.51
CA GLY A 189 6.27 8.12 -1.74
C GLY A 189 7.65 7.85 -2.30
#